data_a0114cb356f0fa0b14ab35c8436b9454
#
_entry.id   a0114cb356f0fa0b14ab35c8436b9454
#
_cell.length_a   1.000
_cell.length_b   1.000
_cell.length_c   1.000
_cell.angle_alpha   90.00
_cell.angle_beta   90.00
_cell.angle_gamma   90.00
#
_symmetry.space_group_name_H-M   'P 1'
#
loop_
_entity.id
_entity.type
_entity.pdbx_description
1 polymer ?
#
loop_
_entity_poly.entity_id
_entity_poly.type
_entity_poly.pdbx_seq_one_letter_code
_entity_poly.pdbx_strand_id
1 'polypeptide(L)'
;IMRDREVLSILLLALSSVSKFFSIVLIPSFFIQIRRIPPFLLFPIVVLLFYLLYIDAGTKLFEGLMVYSDKWRFNDSLFTLALQATGSLTQAKMVIGAVFLAIILARLLSGKDHFQTAYILVGAYLLLTPTLQVWYMVWIIPFLCFYPNRAWLLLSGLTILSYNVLIQFIQTGIWHEAMWVRYAQYIPFYALLIGDAIWKKASVKTDFDVEVNI
;
A
#
# COMPACT_ATOMS: atom_id res chain seq x y z
N ILE A 1 -15.15 3.28 12.97
CA ILE A 1 -16.39 3.78 12.30
C ILE A 1 -17.51 3.58 13.31
N MET A 2 -18.16 4.66 13.73
CA MET A 2 -19.35 4.60 14.58
C MET A 2 -20.51 4.03 13.74
N ARG A 3 -21.29 3.12 14.32
CA ARG A 3 -22.37 2.39 13.63
C ARG A 3 -23.36 3.32 12.91
N ASP A 4 -23.60 4.49 13.48
CA ASP A 4 -24.54 5.48 12.95
C ASP A 4 -23.99 6.32 11.79
N ARG A 5 -22.73 6.09 11.39
CA ARG A 5 -22.04 6.83 10.34
C ARG A 5 -21.50 5.95 9.20
N GLU A 6 -22.04 4.76 9.05
CA GLU A 6 -21.59 3.82 8.00
C GLU A 6 -21.70 4.43 6.60
N VAL A 7 -22.84 5.07 6.32
CA VAL A 7 -23.10 5.76 5.04
C VAL A 7 -22.09 6.88 4.80
N LEU A 8 -21.87 7.72 5.80
CA LEU A 8 -20.88 8.80 5.71
C LEU A 8 -19.48 8.26 5.49
N SER A 9 -19.13 7.18 6.14
CA SER A 9 -17.80 6.55 6.00
C SER A 9 -17.57 6.04 4.58
N ILE A 10 -18.55 5.38 3.97
CA ILE A 10 -18.46 4.92 2.57
C ILE A 10 -18.47 6.10 1.59
N LEU A 11 -19.26 7.14 1.85
CA LEU A 11 -19.26 8.35 1.05
C LEU A 11 -17.88 9.01 1.04
N LEU A 12 -17.25 9.17 2.21
CA LEU A 12 -15.91 9.72 2.33
C LEU A 12 -14.85 8.85 1.66
N LEU A 13 -14.98 7.52 1.75
CA LEU A 13 -14.11 6.58 1.05
C LEU A 13 -14.24 6.73 -0.47
N ALA A 14 -15.45 6.84 -0.99
CA ALA A 14 -15.70 7.03 -2.41
C ALA A 14 -15.14 8.37 -2.91
N LEU A 15 -15.37 9.46 -2.21
CA LEU A 15 -14.81 10.79 -2.54
C LEU A 15 -13.27 10.77 -2.51
N SER A 16 -12.69 10.12 -1.51
CA SER A 16 -11.24 9.95 -1.43
C SER A 16 -10.69 9.13 -2.60
N SER A 17 -11.44 8.11 -3.06
CA SER A 17 -11.05 7.27 -4.20
C SER A 17 -11.16 8.00 -5.54
N VAL A 18 -12.12 8.90 -5.69
CA VAL A 18 -12.22 9.79 -6.86
C VAL A 18 -11.05 10.78 -6.88
N SER A 19 -10.65 11.29 -5.72
CA SER A 19 -9.47 12.16 -5.61
C SER A 19 -8.16 11.39 -5.87
N LYS A 20 -8.06 10.17 -5.36
CA LYS A 20 -6.86 9.33 -5.50
C LYS A 20 -7.25 7.85 -5.44
N PHE A 21 -7.06 7.11 -6.52
CA PHE A 21 -7.43 5.69 -6.65
C PHE A 21 -6.86 4.79 -5.53
N PHE A 22 -5.77 5.20 -4.90
CA PHE A 22 -5.17 4.50 -3.78
C PHE A 22 -6.17 4.12 -2.68
N SER A 23 -7.14 4.96 -2.36
CA SER A 23 -8.09 4.71 -1.27
C SER A 23 -8.97 3.48 -1.48
N ILE A 24 -9.07 2.95 -2.71
CA ILE A 24 -9.75 1.68 -3.04
C ILE A 24 -9.13 0.52 -2.25
N VAL A 25 -7.83 0.56 -1.96
CA VAL A 25 -7.10 -0.42 -1.14
C VAL A 25 -7.72 -0.61 0.25
N LEU A 26 -8.43 0.39 0.75
CA LEU A 26 -9.07 0.36 2.07
C LEU A 26 -10.45 -0.31 2.08
N ILE A 27 -11.09 -0.56 0.94
CA ILE A 27 -12.43 -1.18 0.86
C ILE A 27 -12.54 -2.45 1.71
N PRO A 28 -11.58 -3.40 1.68
CA PRO A 28 -11.68 -4.62 2.47
C PRO A 28 -11.72 -4.35 3.99
N SER A 29 -11.00 -3.35 4.48
CA SER A 29 -11.01 -2.98 5.90
C SER A 29 -12.36 -2.40 6.33
N PHE A 30 -12.99 -1.59 5.47
CA PHE A 30 -14.35 -1.10 5.69
C PHE A 30 -15.37 -2.23 5.69
N PHE A 31 -15.20 -3.24 4.80
CA PHE A 31 -16.08 -4.38 4.73
C PHE A 31 -16.06 -5.23 6.01
N ILE A 32 -14.91 -5.39 6.64
CA ILE A 32 -14.79 -6.07 7.94
C ILE A 32 -15.61 -5.33 9.02
N GLN A 33 -15.60 -4.00 9.00
CA GLN A 33 -16.28 -3.18 10.00
C GLN A 33 -17.79 -3.12 9.79
N ILE A 34 -18.23 -2.86 8.55
CA ILE A 34 -19.65 -2.55 8.27
C ILE A 34 -20.47 -3.83 8.14
N ARG A 35 -19.92 -4.90 7.56
CA ARG A 35 -20.57 -6.21 7.34
C ARG A 35 -21.96 -6.17 6.69
N ARG A 36 -22.34 -5.03 6.08
CA ARG A 36 -23.60 -4.82 5.38
C ARG A 36 -23.31 -4.35 3.97
N ILE A 37 -24.01 -4.90 2.99
CA ILE A 37 -23.80 -4.55 1.57
C ILE A 37 -24.40 -3.18 1.20
N PRO A 38 -25.60 -2.79 1.69
CA PRO A 38 -26.28 -1.60 1.18
C PRO A 38 -25.45 -0.29 1.24
N PRO A 39 -24.71 0.02 2.32
CA PRO A 39 -23.87 1.22 2.33
C PRO A 39 -22.81 1.23 1.21
N PHE A 40 -22.28 0.06 0.83
CA PHE A 40 -21.26 -0.04 -0.23
C PHE A 40 -21.79 0.27 -1.63
N LEU A 41 -23.10 0.21 -1.86
CA LEU A 41 -23.70 0.61 -3.12
C LEU A 41 -23.50 2.12 -3.41
N LEU A 42 -23.29 2.92 -2.37
CA LEU A 42 -22.96 4.34 -2.54
C LEU A 42 -21.60 4.55 -3.19
N PHE A 43 -20.65 3.63 -2.98
CA PHE A 43 -19.31 3.77 -3.54
C PHE A 43 -19.33 3.86 -5.07
N PRO A 44 -19.83 2.88 -5.82
CA PRO A 44 -19.90 2.97 -7.27
C PRO A 44 -20.83 4.11 -7.74
N ILE A 45 -21.91 4.43 -7.03
CA ILE A 45 -22.80 5.55 -7.36
C ILE A 45 -22.04 6.87 -7.34
N VAL A 46 -21.28 7.15 -6.28
CA VAL A 46 -20.49 8.38 -6.17
C VAL A 46 -19.42 8.44 -7.25
N VAL A 47 -18.69 7.35 -7.46
CA VAL A 47 -17.67 7.27 -8.52
C VAL A 47 -18.28 7.52 -9.89
N LEU A 48 -19.44 6.92 -10.18
CA LEU A 48 -20.16 7.10 -11.45
C LEU A 48 -20.63 8.53 -11.63
N LEU A 49 -21.18 9.17 -10.58
CA LEU A 49 -21.61 10.56 -10.64
C LEU A 49 -20.48 11.52 -11.02
N PHE A 50 -19.28 11.30 -10.44
CA PHE A 50 -18.11 12.08 -10.84
C PHE A 50 -17.64 11.76 -12.26
N TYR A 51 -17.73 10.50 -12.69
CA TYR A 51 -17.42 10.11 -14.08
C TYR A 51 -18.36 10.79 -15.07
N LEU A 52 -19.65 10.92 -14.74
CA LEU A 52 -20.64 11.56 -15.62
C LEU A 52 -20.31 13.03 -15.91
N LEU A 53 -19.63 13.73 -15.01
CA LEU A 53 -19.16 15.10 -15.25
C LEU A 53 -18.13 15.20 -16.39
N TYR A 54 -17.48 14.08 -16.73
CA TYR A 54 -16.42 14.00 -17.74
C TYR A 54 -16.74 13.00 -18.84
N ILE A 55 -18.04 12.69 -19.04
CA ILE A 55 -18.47 11.63 -19.96
C ILE A 55 -18.01 11.90 -21.41
N ASP A 56 -17.93 13.15 -21.80
CA ASP A 56 -17.47 13.58 -23.12
C ASP A 56 -16.00 13.27 -23.38
N ALA A 57 -15.19 13.08 -22.32
CA ALA A 57 -13.80 12.66 -22.46
C ALA A 57 -13.66 11.19 -22.85
N GLY A 58 -14.72 10.37 -22.65
CA GLY A 58 -14.72 8.95 -22.97
C GLY A 58 -13.53 8.20 -22.36
N THR A 59 -12.86 7.36 -23.16
CA THR A 59 -11.68 6.58 -22.73
C THR A 59 -10.46 7.44 -22.40
N LYS A 60 -10.38 8.68 -22.92
CA LYS A 60 -9.27 9.60 -22.67
C LYS A 60 -9.09 9.90 -21.18
N LEU A 61 -10.17 9.84 -20.40
CA LEU A 61 -10.11 9.99 -18.95
C LEU A 61 -9.15 9.01 -18.26
N PHE A 62 -8.97 7.82 -18.83
CA PHE A 62 -8.15 6.75 -18.28
C PHE A 62 -6.78 6.61 -18.95
N GLU A 63 -6.48 7.38 -20.00
CA GLU A 63 -5.20 7.29 -20.73
C GLU A 63 -4.00 7.52 -19.80
N GLY A 64 -4.08 8.53 -18.92
CA GLY A 64 -3.02 8.81 -17.96
C GLY A 64 -2.80 7.64 -16.98
N LEU A 65 -3.89 7.01 -16.52
CA LEU A 65 -3.82 5.85 -15.64
C LEU A 65 -3.23 4.62 -16.36
N MET A 66 -3.61 4.40 -17.62
CA MET A 66 -3.05 3.32 -18.45
C MET A 66 -1.56 3.51 -18.67
N VAL A 67 -1.13 4.71 -19.08
CA VAL A 67 0.29 5.04 -19.26
C VAL A 67 1.06 4.88 -17.95
N TYR A 68 0.50 5.36 -16.84
CA TYR A 68 1.10 5.18 -15.53
C TYR A 68 1.25 3.70 -15.18
N SER A 69 0.19 2.91 -15.35
CA SER A 69 0.23 1.49 -15.08
C SER A 69 1.26 0.74 -15.94
N ASP A 70 1.42 1.11 -17.22
CA ASP A 70 2.23 0.34 -18.16
C ASP A 70 3.68 0.76 -18.21
N LYS A 71 3.97 2.05 -18.02
CA LYS A 71 5.30 2.60 -18.25
C LYS A 71 6.02 3.03 -16.99
N TRP A 72 5.28 3.38 -15.92
CA TRP A 72 5.91 3.96 -14.75
C TRP A 72 6.42 2.88 -13.80
N ARG A 73 7.73 2.95 -13.57
CA ARG A 73 8.42 2.21 -12.53
C ARG A 73 9.37 3.18 -11.84
N PHE A 74 9.30 3.21 -10.52
CA PHE A 74 10.13 4.11 -9.74
C PHE A 74 10.26 3.64 -8.30
N ASN A 75 11.49 3.49 -7.83
CA ASN A 75 11.80 3.16 -6.44
C ASN A 75 11.01 1.97 -5.89
N ASP A 76 10.74 0.97 -6.75
CA ASP A 76 10.00 -0.23 -6.40
C ASP A 76 10.86 -1.21 -5.58
N SER A 77 10.20 -2.03 -4.75
CA SER A 77 10.84 -3.00 -3.88
C SER A 77 10.53 -4.44 -4.33
N LEU A 78 9.49 -5.06 -3.78
CA LEU A 78 9.12 -6.45 -4.09
C LEU A 78 8.69 -6.63 -5.55
N PHE A 79 8.23 -5.56 -6.20
CA PHE A 79 7.90 -5.61 -7.63
C PHE A 79 9.13 -5.91 -8.49
N THR A 80 10.28 -5.30 -8.19
CA THR A 80 11.56 -5.63 -8.89
C THR A 80 11.90 -7.11 -8.75
N LEU A 81 11.73 -7.71 -7.57
CA LEU A 81 12.01 -9.14 -7.38
C LEU A 81 11.06 -10.02 -8.21
N ALA A 82 9.77 -9.69 -8.23
CA ALA A 82 8.80 -10.39 -9.06
C ALA A 82 9.15 -10.28 -10.55
N LEU A 83 9.58 -9.09 -11.01
CA LEU A 83 9.99 -8.89 -12.39
C LEU A 83 11.25 -9.66 -12.76
N GLN A 84 12.24 -9.70 -11.87
CA GLN A 84 13.46 -10.50 -12.07
C GLN A 84 13.17 -12.00 -12.13
N ALA A 85 12.25 -12.47 -11.28
CA ALA A 85 11.86 -13.87 -11.24
C ALA A 85 11.05 -14.33 -12.47
N THR A 86 10.20 -13.43 -13.01
CA THR A 86 9.30 -13.79 -14.12
C THR A 86 9.85 -13.41 -15.50
N GLY A 87 10.78 -12.46 -15.57
CA GLY A 87 11.29 -11.90 -16.82
C GLY A 87 10.25 -11.11 -17.65
N SER A 88 9.02 -10.94 -17.16
CA SER A 88 7.91 -10.32 -17.88
C SER A 88 7.14 -9.35 -17.00
N LEU A 89 6.95 -8.11 -17.50
CA LEU A 89 6.19 -7.09 -16.77
C LEU A 89 4.75 -7.51 -16.48
N THR A 90 4.11 -8.16 -17.44
CA THR A 90 2.73 -8.66 -17.28
C THR A 90 2.66 -9.76 -16.22
N GLN A 91 3.59 -10.71 -16.26
CA GLN A 91 3.65 -11.79 -15.26
C GLN A 91 3.98 -11.24 -13.87
N ALA A 92 4.90 -10.29 -13.75
CA ALA A 92 5.20 -9.63 -12.49
C ALA A 92 3.96 -8.93 -11.90
N LYS A 93 3.20 -8.18 -12.72
CA LYS A 93 1.93 -7.56 -12.29
C LYS A 93 0.92 -8.61 -11.81
N MET A 94 0.80 -9.75 -12.51
CA MET A 94 -0.10 -10.84 -12.11
C MET A 94 0.33 -11.46 -10.77
N VAL A 95 1.61 -11.75 -10.59
CA VAL A 95 2.16 -12.30 -9.34
C VAL A 95 1.91 -11.34 -8.18
N ILE A 96 2.23 -10.06 -8.34
CA ILE A 96 2.03 -9.03 -7.32
C ILE A 96 0.54 -8.87 -7.00
N GLY A 97 -0.33 -8.85 -8.02
CA GLY A 97 -1.78 -8.80 -7.84
C GLY A 97 -2.32 -10.01 -7.06
N ALA A 98 -1.83 -11.21 -7.39
CA ALA A 98 -2.21 -12.44 -6.69
C ALA A 98 -1.73 -12.43 -5.21
N VAL A 99 -0.51 -11.97 -4.94
CA VAL A 99 0.01 -11.81 -3.58
C VAL A 99 -0.83 -10.80 -2.80
N PHE A 100 -1.15 -9.66 -3.39
CA PHE A 100 -1.97 -8.65 -2.73
C PHE A 100 -3.38 -9.16 -2.45
N LEU A 101 -4.00 -9.87 -3.40
CA LEU A 101 -5.29 -10.52 -3.21
C LEU A 101 -5.25 -11.56 -2.08
N ALA A 102 -4.21 -12.38 -2.02
CA ALA A 102 -4.01 -13.35 -0.94
C ALA A 102 -3.93 -12.68 0.43
N ILE A 103 -3.25 -11.52 0.53
CA ILE A 103 -3.21 -10.72 1.76
C ILE A 103 -4.62 -10.22 2.12
N ILE A 104 -5.38 -9.69 1.16
CA ILE A 104 -6.77 -9.25 1.38
C ILE A 104 -7.61 -10.41 1.93
N LEU A 105 -7.59 -11.57 1.27
CA LEU A 105 -8.36 -12.73 1.67
C LEU A 105 -7.97 -13.22 3.06
N ALA A 106 -6.67 -13.31 3.34
CA ALA A 106 -6.17 -13.69 4.67
C ALA A 106 -6.66 -12.72 5.76
N ARG A 107 -6.73 -11.43 5.47
CA ARG A 107 -7.25 -10.42 6.42
C ARG A 107 -8.76 -10.52 6.60
N LEU A 108 -9.52 -10.73 5.55
CA LEU A 108 -10.96 -10.92 5.61
C LEU A 108 -11.33 -12.18 6.41
N LEU A 109 -10.60 -13.28 6.22
CA LEU A 109 -10.84 -14.56 6.90
C LEU A 109 -10.37 -14.55 8.37
N SER A 110 -9.38 -13.73 8.72
CA SER A 110 -8.82 -13.71 10.08
C SER A 110 -9.73 -13.08 11.13
N GLY A 111 -10.80 -12.37 10.73
CA GLY A 111 -11.71 -11.66 11.63
C GLY A 111 -11.07 -10.56 12.49
N LYS A 112 -9.82 -10.16 12.15
CA LYS A 112 -9.07 -9.19 12.92
C LYS A 112 -9.59 -7.76 12.72
N ASP A 113 -9.17 -6.87 13.62
CA ASP A 113 -9.54 -5.46 13.61
C ASP A 113 -9.38 -4.79 12.24
N HIS A 114 -10.39 -4.00 11.86
CA HIS A 114 -10.44 -3.30 10.58
C HIS A 114 -9.33 -2.26 10.43
N PHE A 115 -8.95 -1.58 11.51
CA PHE A 115 -7.91 -0.57 11.48
C PHE A 115 -6.52 -1.19 11.29
N GLN A 116 -6.26 -2.32 11.97
CA GLN A 116 -5.06 -3.12 11.73
C GLN A 116 -5.03 -3.67 10.31
N THR A 117 -6.18 -4.06 9.77
CA THR A 117 -6.29 -4.51 8.39
C THR A 117 -5.94 -3.38 7.42
N ALA A 118 -6.46 -2.17 7.62
CA ALA A 118 -6.10 -1.01 6.81
C ALA A 118 -4.58 -0.75 6.83
N TYR A 119 -3.95 -0.77 8.01
CA TYR A 119 -2.51 -0.64 8.16
C TYR A 119 -1.73 -1.66 7.31
N ILE A 120 -2.12 -2.95 7.39
CA ILE A 120 -1.45 -4.02 6.65
C ILE A 120 -1.66 -3.87 5.14
N LEU A 121 -2.87 -3.53 4.70
CA LEU A 121 -3.15 -3.35 3.27
C LEU A 121 -2.40 -2.17 2.68
N VAL A 122 -2.32 -1.05 3.40
CA VAL A 122 -1.52 0.11 2.99
C VAL A 122 -0.04 -0.26 2.92
N GLY A 123 0.50 -0.90 3.96
CA GLY A 123 1.89 -1.35 3.97
C GLY A 123 2.21 -2.33 2.83
N ALA A 124 1.34 -3.32 2.62
CA ALA A 124 1.49 -4.28 1.52
C ALA A 124 1.46 -3.57 0.15
N TYR A 125 0.51 -2.65 -0.06
CA TYR A 125 0.45 -1.87 -1.29
C TYR A 125 1.75 -1.11 -1.54
N LEU A 126 2.30 -0.40 -0.54
CA LEU A 126 3.53 0.38 -0.66
C LEU A 126 4.74 -0.49 -1.02
N LEU A 127 4.81 -1.74 -0.54
CA LEU A 127 5.91 -2.66 -0.85
C LEU A 127 5.74 -3.38 -2.19
N LEU A 128 4.50 -3.57 -2.63
CA LEU A 128 4.17 -4.32 -3.84
C LEU A 128 4.03 -3.43 -5.07
N THR A 129 3.83 -2.11 -4.89
CA THR A 129 3.62 -1.18 -6.02
C THR A 129 4.85 -1.12 -6.93
N PRO A 130 4.67 -1.03 -8.27
CA PRO A 130 5.76 -0.77 -9.20
C PRO A 130 6.32 0.65 -9.09
N THR A 131 5.62 1.55 -8.40
CA THR A 131 6.02 2.95 -8.26
C THR A 131 5.80 3.41 -6.83
N LEU A 132 6.90 3.68 -6.11
CA LEU A 132 6.87 4.24 -4.77
C LEU A 132 7.39 5.67 -4.77
N GLN A 133 6.50 6.64 -4.76
CA GLN A 133 6.85 8.04 -4.60
C GLN A 133 7.09 8.40 -3.13
N VAL A 134 7.97 9.36 -2.87
CA VAL A 134 8.29 9.80 -1.49
C VAL A 134 7.02 10.20 -0.72
N TRP A 135 6.11 10.91 -1.35
CA TRP A 135 4.85 11.35 -0.71
C TRP A 135 3.85 10.22 -0.46
N TYR A 136 4.05 9.01 -0.98
CA TYR A 136 3.20 7.87 -0.63
C TYR A 136 3.40 7.43 0.83
N MET A 137 4.53 7.78 1.44
CA MET A 137 4.75 7.50 2.85
C MET A 137 3.70 8.17 3.75
N VAL A 138 3.08 9.28 3.33
CA VAL A 138 2.00 9.92 4.09
C VAL A 138 0.80 8.98 4.33
N TRP A 139 0.64 7.93 3.52
CA TRP A 139 -0.46 6.99 3.69
C TRP A 139 -0.25 5.99 4.83
N ILE A 140 0.99 5.66 5.16
CA ILE A 140 1.30 4.73 6.26
C ILE A 140 1.54 5.47 7.59
N ILE A 141 2.05 6.69 7.57
CA ILE A 141 2.44 7.46 8.76
C ILE A 141 1.31 7.56 9.79
N PRO A 142 0.04 7.88 9.45
CA PRO A 142 -1.03 7.97 10.44
C PRO A 142 -1.28 6.68 11.22
N PHE A 143 -1.03 5.52 10.60
CA PHE A 143 -1.18 4.24 11.28
C PHE A 143 -0.07 3.99 12.30
N LEU A 144 1.10 4.62 12.15
CA LEU A 144 2.22 4.43 13.06
C LEU A 144 1.97 5.02 14.46
N CYS A 145 0.98 5.91 14.59
CA CYS A 145 0.51 6.40 15.90
C CYS A 145 -0.17 5.28 16.71
N PHE A 146 -0.77 4.29 16.03
CA PHE A 146 -1.49 3.18 16.65
C PHE A 146 -0.69 1.87 16.62
N TYR A 147 0.11 1.68 15.58
CA TYR A 147 0.97 0.52 15.36
C TYR A 147 2.42 0.98 15.16
N PRO A 148 3.11 1.42 16.22
CA PRO A 148 4.48 1.88 16.11
C PRO A 148 5.38 0.84 15.47
N ASN A 149 6.12 1.24 14.42
CA ASN A 149 7.02 0.36 13.69
C ASN A 149 8.25 1.14 13.22
N ARG A 150 9.41 0.74 13.75
CA ARG A 150 10.69 1.42 13.48
C ARG A 150 11.11 1.32 12.03
N ALA A 151 10.81 0.21 11.37
CA ALA A 151 11.15 0.02 9.95
C ALA A 151 10.42 1.03 9.07
N TRP A 152 9.11 1.20 9.26
CA TRP A 152 8.33 2.19 8.50
C TRP A 152 8.76 3.63 8.78
N LEU A 153 9.10 3.97 10.04
CA LEU A 153 9.64 5.29 10.37
C LEU A 153 10.97 5.53 9.66
N LEU A 154 11.86 4.54 9.65
CA LEU A 154 13.12 4.65 8.92
C LEU A 154 12.91 4.80 7.42
N LEU A 155 12.06 3.96 6.81
CA LEU A 155 11.79 4.03 5.38
C LEU A 155 11.18 5.38 4.99
N SER A 156 10.29 5.94 5.80
CA SER A 156 9.67 7.25 5.52
C SER A 156 10.71 8.37 5.37
N GLY A 157 11.80 8.33 6.13
CA GLY A 157 12.92 9.25 5.98
C GLY A 157 13.83 8.89 4.79
N LEU A 158 14.15 7.60 4.63
CA LEU A 158 15.08 7.15 3.58
C LEU A 158 14.52 7.28 2.16
N THR A 159 13.20 7.29 1.98
CA THR A 159 12.59 7.45 0.65
C THR A 159 13.01 8.75 -0.05
N ILE A 160 13.45 9.77 0.69
CA ILE A 160 13.97 11.02 0.12
C ILE A 160 15.20 10.79 -0.76
N LEU A 161 15.97 9.72 -0.52
CA LEU A 161 17.13 9.36 -1.33
C LEU A 161 16.75 9.06 -2.79
N SER A 162 15.50 8.68 -3.04
CA SER A 162 15.01 8.42 -4.40
C SER A 162 15.02 9.66 -5.29
N TYR A 163 15.03 10.87 -4.72
CA TYR A 163 15.21 12.11 -5.48
C TYR A 163 16.60 12.26 -6.11
N ASN A 164 17.55 11.38 -5.80
CA ASN A 164 18.82 11.30 -6.51
C ASN A 164 18.63 11.20 -8.05
N VAL A 165 17.57 10.52 -8.49
CA VAL A 165 17.24 10.43 -9.91
C VAL A 165 16.99 11.79 -10.56
N LEU A 166 16.38 12.73 -9.83
CA LEU A 166 16.14 14.09 -10.34
C LEU A 166 17.44 14.88 -10.50
N ILE A 167 18.37 14.71 -9.55
CA ILE A 167 19.71 15.35 -9.64
C ILE A 167 20.43 14.83 -10.88
N GLN A 168 20.43 13.52 -11.10
CA GLN A 168 21.04 12.91 -12.27
C GLN A 168 20.34 13.35 -13.57
N PHE A 169 19.02 13.39 -13.58
CA PHE A 169 18.25 13.83 -14.75
C PHE A 169 18.54 15.28 -15.12
N ILE A 170 18.65 16.18 -14.15
CA ILE A 170 19.01 17.59 -14.39
C ILE A 170 20.42 17.70 -14.97
N GLN A 171 21.37 16.87 -14.54
CA GLN A 171 22.75 16.91 -14.97
C GLN A 171 23.00 16.24 -16.33
N THR A 172 22.27 15.16 -16.62
CA THR A 172 22.58 14.29 -17.78
C THR A 172 21.44 14.19 -18.80
N GLY A 173 20.24 14.66 -18.48
CA GLY A 173 19.03 14.47 -19.29
C GLY A 173 18.50 13.03 -19.30
N ILE A 174 19.12 12.10 -18.55
CA ILE A 174 18.77 10.68 -18.54
C ILE A 174 18.11 10.33 -17.20
N TRP A 175 16.90 9.76 -17.27
CA TRP A 175 16.22 9.21 -16.10
C TRP A 175 16.82 7.86 -15.75
N HIS A 176 17.68 7.82 -14.74
CA HIS A 176 18.33 6.60 -14.27
C HIS A 176 18.28 6.50 -12.75
N GLU A 177 17.70 5.40 -12.27
CA GLU A 177 17.66 5.12 -10.84
C GLU A 177 18.90 4.34 -10.41
N ALA A 178 19.73 4.95 -9.58
CA ALA A 178 20.92 4.32 -9.06
C ALA A 178 20.57 3.18 -8.09
N MET A 179 21.08 1.97 -8.33
CA MET A 179 20.75 0.78 -7.52
C MET A 179 21.13 0.95 -6.04
N TRP A 180 22.21 1.69 -5.74
CA TRP A 180 22.59 1.94 -4.34
C TRP A 180 21.50 2.65 -3.55
N VAL A 181 20.68 3.51 -4.19
CA VAL A 181 19.58 4.23 -3.56
C VAL A 181 18.53 3.24 -3.05
N ARG A 182 18.18 2.23 -3.85
CA ARG A 182 17.26 1.17 -3.43
C ARG A 182 17.84 0.35 -2.28
N TYR A 183 19.11 -0.04 -2.38
CA TYR A 183 19.76 -0.82 -1.31
C TYR A 183 19.82 -0.02 0.00
N ALA A 184 20.17 1.26 -0.06
CA ALA A 184 20.22 2.12 1.13
C ALA A 184 18.86 2.29 1.81
N GLN A 185 17.76 2.20 1.07
CA GLN A 185 16.40 2.30 1.61
C GLN A 185 15.90 0.95 2.13
N TYR A 186 15.95 -0.09 1.30
CA TYR A 186 15.23 -1.32 1.56
C TYR A 186 16.01 -2.33 2.40
N ILE A 187 17.33 -2.37 2.35
CA ILE A 187 18.10 -3.28 3.20
C ILE A 187 17.89 -2.97 4.69
N PRO A 188 18.09 -1.73 5.18
CA PRO A 188 17.86 -1.44 6.59
C PRO A 188 16.37 -1.54 6.97
N PHE A 189 15.46 -1.21 6.06
CA PHE A 189 14.02 -1.39 6.27
C PHE A 189 13.68 -2.86 6.55
N TYR A 190 14.06 -3.78 5.67
CA TYR A 190 13.76 -5.20 5.84
C TYR A 190 14.51 -5.82 7.02
N ALA A 191 15.75 -5.39 7.28
CA ALA A 191 16.51 -5.84 8.44
C ALA A 191 15.78 -5.50 9.76
N LEU A 192 15.25 -4.27 9.88
CA LEU A 192 14.45 -3.87 11.05
C LEU A 192 13.10 -4.59 11.09
N LEU A 193 12.41 -4.69 9.97
CA LEU A 193 11.08 -5.32 9.90
C LEU A 193 11.15 -6.79 10.34
N ILE A 194 12.14 -7.52 9.85
CA ILE A 194 12.37 -8.94 10.18
C ILE A 194 12.90 -9.06 11.62
N GLY A 195 13.86 -8.23 12.01
CA GLY A 195 14.43 -8.22 13.36
C GLY A 195 13.36 -7.97 14.43
N ASP A 196 12.47 -6.99 14.24
CA ASP A 196 11.37 -6.71 15.15
C ASP A 196 10.35 -7.87 15.22
N ALA A 197 10.11 -8.54 14.09
CA ALA A 197 9.23 -9.71 14.06
C ALA A 197 9.82 -10.91 14.82
N ILE A 198 11.11 -11.16 14.67
CA ILE A 198 11.83 -12.23 15.39
C ILE A 198 11.87 -11.92 16.89
N TRP A 199 12.22 -10.68 17.26
CA TRP A 199 12.29 -10.26 18.65
C TRP A 199 10.96 -10.42 19.39
N LYS A 200 9.86 -9.95 18.80
CA LYS A 200 8.52 -10.10 19.37
C LYS A 200 8.13 -11.57 19.57
N LYS A 201 8.49 -12.45 18.64
CA LYS A 201 8.20 -13.88 18.74
C LYS A 201 9.01 -14.53 19.85
N ALA A 202 10.27 -14.12 20.07
CA ALA A 202 11.14 -14.64 21.11
C ALA A 202 10.66 -14.20 22.51
N SER A 203 10.28 -12.92 22.69
CA SER A 203 9.79 -12.43 23.98
C SER A 203 8.49 -13.11 24.43
N VAL A 204 7.54 -13.30 23.50
CA VAL A 204 6.28 -14.02 23.83
C VAL A 204 6.55 -15.46 24.26
N LYS A 205 7.54 -16.15 23.68
CA LYS A 205 7.90 -17.50 24.07
C LYS A 205 8.51 -17.55 25.46
N THR A 206 9.38 -16.59 25.80
CA THR A 206 10.02 -16.51 27.11
C THR A 206 9.00 -16.27 28.22
N ASP A 207 8.01 -15.40 28.01
CA ASP A 207 6.95 -15.13 28.99
C ASP A 207 6.09 -16.36 29.24
N PHE A 208 5.79 -17.14 28.18
CA PHE A 208 5.02 -18.38 28.31
C PHE A 208 5.79 -19.48 29.06
N ASP A 209 7.10 -19.63 28.81
CA ASP A 209 7.96 -20.60 29.50
C ASP A 209 8.15 -20.27 31.00
N VAL A 210 8.05 -19.00 31.38
CA VAL A 210 8.07 -18.57 32.79
C VAL A 210 6.77 -18.90 33.52
N GLU A 211 5.61 -18.68 32.86
CA GLU A 211 4.28 -18.98 33.45
C GLU A 211 4.03 -20.50 33.65
N VAL A 212 4.61 -21.34 32.80
CA VAL A 212 4.44 -22.81 32.90
C VAL A 212 5.33 -23.44 33.98
N ASN A 213 6.37 -22.74 34.44
CA ASN A 213 7.32 -23.25 35.47
C ASN A 213 7.06 -22.71 36.88
N ILE A 214 5.93 -22.03 37.14
CA ILE A 214 5.42 -21.61 38.43
C ILE A 214 4.21 -22.46 38.78
#